data_3b28925fca5bfb5290a02bef3a3a87b3
#
_entry.id   3b28925fca5bfb5290a02bef3a3a87b3
#
_cell.length_a   1.000
_cell.length_b   1.000
_cell.length_c   1.000
_cell.angle_alpha   90.00
_cell.angle_beta   90.00
_cell.angle_gamma   90.00
#
_symmetry.space_group_name_H-M   'P 1'
#
loop_
_entity.id
_entity.type
_entity.pdbx_description
1 polymer ?
#
loop_
_entity_poly.entity_id
_entity_poly.type
_entity_poly.pdbx_seq_one_letter_code
_entity_poly.pdbx_strand_id
1 'polypeptide(L)'
;MSTDNKRLLIDIGSTYFKVSSKDSLEQHFRDFNKRILDDLTHKCGDTLKRFTPEDIQICSSANGGLSTLIIGVTHSYSLKYATNIAYNSGINIIDSIVFQDIEDYSIPSDLIDVVIIVGGINSNGGLFDERLDSYLGKLNYSNLVYVGNAPDAKTLSSRLDKLVVLPNVVDDRLHIVEEHLKDYLTNLYQEDIEGKEDIKHLYEITANQIFPTPYVVGQSLPIMHSAFSVTDPFILLDIGGATTDVHYSKDLVNDNIVTEQGHDRIVFKKLGVYKSRQSLIFTAENNEFAYELLMHLKVTENIYNEHSEKATKVLMQLAIFLVLCKMSSYRPSYITLKLLSINSIVFTGGISKVLNVEDIEDIVAFFYRKILNSDHKPVTVLDSNYDIWTLGAKEHASCQ
;
A
#
# COMPACT_ATOMS: atom_id res chain seq x y z
N MET A 1 -9.38 28.14 21.91
CA MET A 1 -8.39 27.28 22.61
C MET A 1 -8.40 25.96 21.87
N SER A 2 -7.33 25.59 21.19
CA SER A 2 -7.32 24.48 20.26
C SER A 2 -7.48 23.15 21.01
N THR A 3 -8.42 22.35 20.56
CA THR A 3 -8.74 20.97 21.02
C THR A 3 -7.63 19.96 20.72
N ASP A 4 -6.56 20.39 20.07
CA ASP A 4 -5.43 19.59 19.56
C ASP A 4 -4.50 19.01 20.65
N ASN A 5 -4.76 19.34 21.91
CA ASN A 5 -3.80 19.09 23.01
C ASN A 5 -3.98 17.76 23.74
N LYS A 6 -4.95 16.89 23.33
CA LYS A 6 -5.27 15.66 24.08
C LYS A 6 -5.42 14.41 23.22
N ARG A 7 -4.85 14.33 22.04
CA ARG A 7 -5.00 13.13 21.20
C ARG A 7 -3.85 12.15 21.41
N LEU A 8 -4.22 10.87 21.52
CA LEU A 8 -3.30 9.73 21.46
C LEU A 8 -3.47 9.05 20.11
N LEU A 9 -2.40 9.00 19.33
CA LEU A 9 -2.38 8.32 18.04
C LEU A 9 -1.68 6.97 18.20
N ILE A 10 -2.28 5.91 17.68
CA ILE A 10 -1.74 4.55 17.74
C ILE A 10 -1.70 3.96 16.34
N ASP A 11 -0.50 3.53 15.90
CA ASP A 11 -0.32 2.75 14.68
C ASP A 11 -0.02 1.29 15.04
N ILE A 12 -0.89 0.39 14.63
CA ILE A 12 -0.74 -1.06 14.80
C ILE A 12 -0.12 -1.64 13.54
N GLY A 13 1.21 -1.60 13.50
CA GLY A 13 1.98 -2.18 12.41
C GLY A 13 2.00 -3.71 12.44
N SER A 14 2.49 -4.31 11.35
CA SER A 14 2.68 -5.76 11.27
C SER A 14 3.72 -6.30 12.27
N THR A 15 4.61 -5.45 12.79
CA THR A 15 5.75 -5.84 13.65
C THR A 15 5.82 -5.03 14.94
N TYR A 16 5.42 -3.77 14.92
CA TYR A 16 5.50 -2.84 16.04
C TYR A 16 4.19 -2.13 16.28
N PHE A 17 3.94 -1.75 17.54
CA PHE A 17 3.04 -0.65 17.89
C PHE A 17 3.84 0.64 17.94
N LYS A 18 3.28 1.71 17.39
CA LYS A 18 3.76 3.08 17.59
C LYS A 18 2.67 3.86 18.31
N VAL A 19 3.02 4.49 19.39
CA VAL A 19 2.09 5.26 20.22
C VAL A 19 2.63 6.67 20.33
N SER A 20 1.90 7.63 19.80
CA SER A 20 2.30 9.04 19.74
C SER A 20 1.32 9.90 20.51
N SER A 21 1.84 10.68 21.45
CA SER A 21 1.14 11.77 22.11
C SER A 21 1.87 13.09 21.82
N LYS A 22 1.36 14.21 22.35
CA LYS A 22 2.01 15.52 22.18
C LYS A 22 3.48 15.51 22.62
N ASP A 23 3.78 14.79 23.70
CA ASP A 23 5.06 14.90 24.42
C ASP A 23 5.94 13.65 24.25
N SER A 24 5.45 12.59 23.60
CA SER A 24 6.18 11.32 23.49
C SER A 24 5.79 10.52 22.26
N LEU A 25 6.78 9.83 21.71
CA LEU A 25 6.61 8.76 20.74
C LEU A 25 7.23 7.49 21.31
N GLU A 26 6.41 6.46 21.46
CA GLU A 26 6.83 5.14 21.94
C GLU A 26 6.71 4.12 20.79
N GLN A 27 7.65 3.18 20.76
CA GLN A 27 7.61 2.08 19.79
C GLN A 27 7.88 0.77 20.53
N HIS A 28 6.97 -0.20 20.35
CA HIS A 28 7.05 -1.50 21.02
C HIS A 28 6.95 -2.62 20.01
N PHE A 29 7.87 -3.60 20.09
CA PHE A 29 7.80 -4.83 19.29
C PHE A 29 6.58 -5.64 19.73
N ARG A 30 5.80 -6.17 18.77
CA ARG A 30 4.61 -6.95 19.06
C ARG A 30 4.94 -8.35 19.59
N ASP A 31 4.18 -8.81 20.57
CA ASP A 31 4.15 -10.20 21.00
C ASP A 31 3.06 -10.94 20.21
N PHE A 32 3.48 -11.73 19.22
CA PHE A 32 2.55 -12.45 18.34
C PHE A 32 1.81 -13.61 19.01
N ASN A 33 2.15 -13.94 20.25
CA ASN A 33 1.44 -14.94 21.06
C ASN A 33 0.29 -14.33 21.87
N LYS A 34 0.13 -13.02 21.83
CA LYS A 34 -0.93 -12.30 22.53
C LYS A 34 -1.91 -11.65 21.53
N ARG A 35 -3.16 -11.48 21.96
CA ARG A 35 -4.09 -10.62 21.25
C ARG A 35 -3.54 -9.18 21.19
N ILE A 36 -3.90 -8.47 20.14
CA ILE A 36 -3.39 -7.11 19.89
C ILE A 36 -3.67 -6.18 21.08
N LEU A 37 -4.91 -6.18 21.59
CA LEU A 37 -5.30 -5.33 22.71
C LEU A 37 -4.57 -5.69 24.01
N ASP A 38 -4.40 -6.97 24.30
CA ASP A 38 -3.71 -7.43 25.51
C ASP A 38 -2.24 -7.02 25.49
N ASP A 39 -1.57 -7.17 24.34
CA ASP A 39 -0.18 -6.78 24.17
C ASP A 39 -0.01 -5.25 24.24
N LEU A 40 -0.90 -4.50 23.57
CA LEU A 40 -0.92 -3.04 23.62
C LEU A 40 -1.15 -2.53 25.06
N THR A 41 -2.14 -3.09 25.77
CA THR A 41 -2.44 -2.72 27.14
C THR A 41 -1.31 -3.06 28.10
N HIS A 42 -0.64 -4.19 27.89
CA HIS A 42 0.52 -4.59 28.69
C HIS A 42 1.69 -3.60 28.53
N LYS A 43 1.94 -3.10 27.32
CA LYS A 43 3.09 -2.24 27.00
C LYS A 43 2.81 -0.76 27.20
N CYS A 44 1.60 -0.31 26.92
CA CYS A 44 1.21 1.10 26.88
C CYS A 44 0.06 1.43 27.83
N GLY A 45 -0.32 0.54 28.75
CA GLY A 45 -1.51 0.69 29.59
C GLY A 45 -1.53 1.96 30.45
N ASP A 46 -0.37 2.42 30.94
CA ASP A 46 -0.28 3.66 31.71
C ASP A 46 -0.46 4.90 30.83
N THR A 47 -0.03 4.84 29.57
CA THR A 47 -0.28 5.88 28.57
C THR A 47 -1.75 5.89 28.18
N LEU A 48 -2.34 4.73 27.87
CA LEU A 48 -3.75 4.60 27.51
C LEU A 48 -4.71 5.17 28.56
N LYS A 49 -4.48 4.90 29.85
CA LYS A 49 -5.32 5.38 30.98
C LYS A 49 -5.40 6.91 31.09
N ARG A 50 -4.54 7.66 30.43
CA ARG A 50 -4.51 9.14 30.47
C ARG A 50 -5.49 9.78 29.47
N PHE A 51 -6.07 8.98 28.57
CA PHE A 51 -6.92 9.44 27.47
C PHE A 51 -8.29 8.79 27.54
N THR A 52 -9.31 9.51 27.08
CA THR A 52 -10.65 8.94 26.90
C THR A 52 -10.74 8.23 25.54
N PRO A 53 -11.67 7.30 25.34
CA PRO A 53 -11.84 6.62 24.05
C PRO A 53 -12.00 7.57 22.86
N GLU A 54 -12.62 8.73 23.06
CA GLU A 54 -12.80 9.76 22.04
C GLU A 54 -11.48 10.46 21.65
N ASP A 55 -10.52 10.47 22.56
CA ASP A 55 -9.20 11.07 22.35
C ASP A 55 -8.19 10.10 21.71
N ILE A 56 -8.53 8.79 21.62
CA ILE A 56 -7.66 7.75 21.05
C ILE A 56 -8.02 7.50 19.61
N GLN A 57 -7.06 7.68 18.72
CA GLN A 57 -7.19 7.39 17.29
C GLN A 57 -6.24 6.26 16.89
N ILE A 58 -6.77 5.24 16.23
CA ILE A 58 -6.02 4.04 15.85
C ILE A 58 -5.99 3.91 14.33
N CYS A 59 -4.81 3.60 13.78
CA CYS A 59 -4.68 3.04 12.45
C CYS A 59 -4.00 1.69 12.51
N SER A 60 -4.20 0.85 11.49
CA SER A 60 -3.64 -0.50 11.47
C SER A 60 -3.24 -0.95 10.07
N SER A 61 -2.03 -1.52 9.96
CA SER A 61 -1.58 -2.31 8.81
C SER A 61 -1.41 -3.80 9.16
N ALA A 62 -1.83 -4.21 10.36
CA ALA A 62 -1.58 -5.55 10.87
C ALA A 62 -2.33 -6.66 10.10
N ASN A 63 -3.40 -6.32 9.39
CA ASN A 63 -4.32 -7.26 8.77
C ASN A 63 -4.10 -7.53 7.28
N GLY A 64 -3.13 -6.90 6.64
CA GLY A 64 -2.76 -7.20 5.25
C GLY A 64 -3.73 -6.74 4.15
N GLY A 65 -4.87 -6.13 4.49
CA GLY A 65 -5.91 -5.71 3.52
C GLY A 65 -6.74 -6.87 2.96
N LEU A 66 -7.85 -6.55 2.29
CA LEU A 66 -8.69 -7.54 1.59
C LEU A 66 -7.94 -8.13 0.39
N SER A 67 -7.86 -9.45 0.31
CA SER A 67 -7.29 -10.13 -0.84
C SER A 67 -8.18 -9.93 -2.07
N THR A 68 -7.65 -9.31 -3.11
CA THR A 68 -8.44 -8.86 -4.25
C THR A 68 -7.85 -9.32 -5.57
N LEU A 69 -8.68 -9.91 -6.42
CA LEU A 69 -8.38 -10.23 -7.81
C LEU A 69 -9.09 -9.22 -8.70
N ILE A 70 -8.39 -8.66 -9.69
CA ILE A 70 -8.99 -7.74 -10.66
C ILE A 70 -8.95 -8.37 -12.04
N ILE A 71 -10.11 -8.44 -12.70
CA ILE A 71 -10.26 -8.95 -14.08
C ILE A 71 -10.70 -7.78 -14.95
N GLY A 72 -9.90 -7.41 -15.93
CA GLY A 72 -10.19 -6.24 -16.77
C GLY A 72 -10.01 -6.51 -18.26
N VAL A 73 -10.60 -5.66 -19.09
CA VAL A 73 -10.57 -5.81 -20.55
C VAL A 73 -9.24 -5.36 -21.14
N THR A 74 -8.66 -4.28 -20.61
CA THR A 74 -7.42 -3.71 -21.14
C THR A 74 -6.43 -3.38 -20.04
N HIS A 75 -5.15 -3.55 -20.35
CA HIS A 75 -4.09 -3.17 -19.46
C HIS A 75 -4.04 -1.66 -19.20
N SER A 76 -4.07 -0.87 -20.25
CA SER A 76 -3.77 0.56 -20.20
C SER A 76 -4.88 1.44 -19.64
N TYR A 77 -6.10 0.90 -19.51
CA TYR A 77 -7.25 1.63 -18.99
C TYR A 77 -7.91 0.91 -17.83
N SER A 78 -8.75 -0.09 -18.12
CA SER A 78 -9.63 -0.68 -17.12
C SER A 78 -8.87 -1.27 -15.93
N LEU A 79 -7.87 -2.12 -16.18
CA LEU A 79 -7.07 -2.70 -15.09
C LEU A 79 -6.29 -1.65 -14.32
N LYS A 80 -5.63 -0.73 -15.04
CA LYS A 80 -4.84 0.33 -14.43
C LYS A 80 -5.63 1.12 -13.39
N TYR A 81 -6.80 1.62 -13.78
CA TYR A 81 -7.59 2.49 -12.90
C TYR A 81 -8.24 1.74 -11.77
N ALA A 82 -8.81 0.56 -12.02
CA ALA A 82 -9.34 -0.27 -10.94
C ALA A 82 -8.25 -0.68 -9.94
N THR A 83 -7.06 -1.01 -10.43
CA THR A 83 -5.89 -1.33 -9.60
C THR A 83 -5.48 -0.16 -8.70
N ASN A 84 -5.40 1.05 -9.26
CA ASN A 84 -5.04 2.23 -8.50
C ASN A 84 -6.08 2.58 -7.45
N ILE A 85 -7.37 2.56 -7.80
CA ILE A 85 -8.45 2.81 -6.86
C ILE A 85 -8.42 1.78 -5.72
N ALA A 86 -8.24 0.49 -6.04
CA ALA A 86 -8.16 -0.57 -5.07
C ALA A 86 -6.98 -0.38 -4.11
N TYR A 87 -5.80 -0.06 -4.60
CA TYR A 87 -4.63 0.22 -3.75
C TYR A 87 -4.88 1.40 -2.79
N ASN A 88 -5.50 2.46 -3.28
CA ASN A 88 -5.81 3.64 -2.47
C ASN A 88 -6.90 3.37 -1.41
N SER A 89 -7.67 2.29 -1.56
CA SER A 89 -8.69 1.85 -0.61
C SER A 89 -8.17 0.85 0.44
N GLY A 90 -6.87 0.64 0.56
CA GLY A 90 -6.29 -0.29 1.54
C GLY A 90 -6.36 -1.77 1.14
N ILE A 91 -6.72 -2.04 -0.10
CA ILE A 91 -6.91 -3.39 -0.65
C ILE A 91 -5.57 -4.07 -0.93
N ASN A 92 -5.57 -5.38 -0.82
CA ASN A 92 -4.46 -6.27 -1.09
C ASN A 92 -4.65 -6.97 -2.44
N ILE A 93 -4.22 -6.37 -3.54
CA ILE A 93 -4.33 -7.00 -4.86
C ILE A 93 -3.40 -8.21 -4.95
N ILE A 94 -3.98 -9.39 -5.13
CA ILE A 94 -3.23 -10.64 -5.29
C ILE A 94 -2.79 -10.84 -6.73
N ASP A 95 -3.65 -10.47 -7.68
CA ASP A 95 -3.34 -10.47 -9.11
C ASP A 95 -4.28 -9.54 -9.89
N SER A 96 -3.89 -9.23 -11.14
CA SER A 96 -4.71 -8.47 -12.07
C SER A 96 -4.61 -9.10 -13.47
N ILE A 97 -5.74 -9.54 -14.02
CA ILE A 97 -5.83 -10.39 -15.19
C ILE A 97 -6.48 -9.63 -16.33
N VAL A 98 -5.89 -9.70 -17.53
CA VAL A 98 -6.61 -9.31 -18.75
C VAL A 98 -7.55 -10.43 -19.17
N PHE A 99 -8.81 -10.08 -19.38
CA PHE A 99 -9.84 -11.07 -19.71
C PHE A 99 -9.50 -11.92 -20.94
N GLN A 100 -8.83 -11.37 -21.94
CA GLN A 100 -8.44 -12.13 -23.14
C GLN A 100 -7.53 -13.32 -22.80
N ASP A 101 -6.70 -13.18 -21.78
CA ASP A 101 -5.70 -14.18 -21.37
C ASP A 101 -6.17 -14.99 -20.14
N ILE A 102 -7.45 -14.93 -19.79
CA ILE A 102 -8.00 -15.50 -18.55
C ILE A 102 -7.78 -17.02 -18.42
N GLU A 103 -7.71 -17.75 -19.55
CA GLU A 103 -7.50 -19.20 -19.58
C GLU A 103 -6.05 -19.59 -19.23
N ASP A 104 -5.10 -18.67 -19.40
CA ASP A 104 -3.68 -18.90 -19.14
C ASP A 104 -3.32 -18.64 -17.65
N TYR A 105 -4.25 -18.08 -16.88
CA TYR A 105 -4.01 -17.75 -15.49
C TYR A 105 -4.35 -18.93 -14.57
N SER A 106 -3.44 -19.18 -13.63
CA SER A 106 -3.66 -20.18 -12.59
C SER A 106 -4.77 -19.75 -11.63
N ILE A 107 -5.55 -20.72 -11.18
CA ILE A 107 -6.58 -20.49 -10.17
C ILE A 107 -5.92 -20.36 -8.80
N PRO A 108 -6.09 -19.23 -8.07
CA PRO A 108 -5.64 -19.10 -6.69
C PRO A 108 -6.33 -20.14 -5.79
N SER A 109 -5.55 -20.78 -4.92
CA SER A 109 -6.06 -21.80 -3.97
C SER A 109 -6.74 -21.19 -2.76
N ASP A 110 -6.39 -19.95 -2.41
CA ASP A 110 -6.83 -19.28 -1.22
C ASP A 110 -8.16 -18.56 -1.43
N LEU A 111 -8.86 -18.26 -0.35
CA LEU A 111 -10.06 -17.44 -0.39
C LEU A 111 -9.69 -16.02 -0.87
N ILE A 112 -10.46 -15.54 -1.84
CA ILE A 112 -10.37 -14.17 -2.36
C ILE A 112 -11.50 -13.36 -1.72
N ASP A 113 -11.16 -12.29 -1.00
CA ASP A 113 -12.17 -11.46 -0.35
C ASP A 113 -13.02 -10.68 -1.36
N VAL A 114 -12.39 -10.19 -2.44
CA VAL A 114 -13.08 -9.41 -3.48
C VAL A 114 -12.57 -9.77 -4.87
N VAL A 115 -13.48 -10.04 -5.79
CA VAL A 115 -13.20 -10.08 -7.24
C VAL A 115 -13.80 -8.84 -7.89
N ILE A 116 -12.97 -8.04 -8.55
CA ILE A 116 -13.38 -6.84 -9.29
C ILE A 116 -13.35 -7.16 -10.79
N ILE A 117 -14.48 -6.99 -11.47
CA ILE A 117 -14.56 -7.07 -12.94
C ILE A 117 -14.71 -5.66 -13.47
N VAL A 118 -13.83 -5.26 -14.38
CA VAL A 118 -13.78 -3.89 -14.89
C VAL A 118 -13.58 -3.83 -16.41
N GLY A 119 -14.30 -2.95 -17.08
CA GLY A 119 -13.99 -2.66 -18.48
C GLY A 119 -15.11 -2.10 -19.31
N GLY A 120 -14.68 -1.54 -20.43
CA GLY A 120 -15.53 -0.93 -21.42
C GLY A 120 -16.00 0.48 -21.06
N ILE A 121 -16.44 1.19 -22.07
CA ILE A 121 -17.21 2.43 -21.96
C ILE A 121 -18.67 2.13 -22.32
N ASN A 122 -19.62 2.97 -21.92
CA ASN A 122 -21.04 2.66 -22.06
C ASN A 122 -21.53 2.46 -23.49
N SER A 123 -20.77 2.90 -24.49
CA SER A 123 -21.05 2.69 -25.91
C SER A 123 -20.71 1.26 -26.41
N ASN A 124 -19.94 0.47 -25.64
CA ASN A 124 -19.45 -0.85 -26.03
C ASN A 124 -19.93 -1.91 -25.03
N GLY A 125 -20.57 -2.99 -25.53
CA GLY A 125 -20.98 -4.16 -24.75
C GLY A 125 -20.48 -5.45 -25.37
N GLY A 126 -20.70 -6.58 -24.66
CA GLY A 126 -20.30 -7.92 -25.11
C GLY A 126 -18.81 -8.20 -24.93
N LEU A 127 -18.19 -7.58 -23.93
CA LEU A 127 -16.75 -7.72 -23.66
C LEU A 127 -16.40 -8.99 -22.90
N PHE A 128 -17.36 -9.58 -22.17
CA PHE A 128 -17.17 -10.75 -21.34
C PHE A 128 -18.09 -11.89 -21.79
N ASP A 129 -17.50 -12.99 -22.20
CA ASP A 129 -18.18 -14.22 -22.63
C ASP A 129 -18.20 -15.28 -21.50
N GLU A 130 -18.60 -16.53 -21.85
CA GLU A 130 -18.74 -17.66 -20.92
C GLU A 130 -17.42 -18.10 -20.26
N ARG A 131 -16.26 -17.69 -20.78
CA ARG A 131 -14.96 -17.95 -20.17
C ARG A 131 -14.85 -17.30 -18.79
N LEU A 132 -15.45 -16.10 -18.63
CA LEU A 132 -15.53 -15.43 -17.34
C LEU A 132 -16.29 -16.29 -16.33
N ASP A 133 -17.47 -16.80 -16.69
CA ASP A 133 -18.29 -17.62 -15.79
C ASP A 133 -17.54 -18.90 -15.40
N SER A 134 -16.89 -19.54 -16.39
CA SER A 134 -16.09 -20.74 -16.17
C SER A 134 -14.90 -20.51 -15.24
N TYR A 135 -14.26 -19.35 -15.34
CA TYR A 135 -13.15 -18.96 -14.47
C TYR A 135 -13.62 -18.65 -13.06
N LEU A 136 -14.65 -17.81 -12.91
CA LEU A 136 -15.25 -17.45 -11.63
C LEU A 136 -15.78 -18.67 -10.87
N GLY A 137 -16.37 -19.64 -11.59
CA GLY A 137 -16.87 -20.88 -11.01
C GLY A 137 -15.79 -21.77 -10.38
N LYS A 138 -14.51 -21.54 -10.67
CA LYS A 138 -13.38 -22.25 -10.08
C LYS A 138 -12.74 -21.50 -8.92
N LEU A 139 -13.09 -20.21 -8.72
CA LEU A 139 -12.56 -19.38 -7.66
C LEU A 139 -13.37 -19.58 -6.36
N ASN A 140 -12.67 -19.48 -5.23
CA ASN A 140 -13.30 -19.32 -3.93
C ASN A 140 -13.25 -17.83 -3.55
N TYR A 141 -14.40 -17.12 -3.58
CA TYR A 141 -14.45 -15.69 -3.30
C TYR A 141 -15.67 -15.31 -2.46
N SER A 142 -15.56 -14.19 -1.72
CA SER A 142 -16.62 -13.68 -0.86
C SER A 142 -17.50 -12.63 -1.55
N ASN A 143 -16.88 -11.70 -2.27
CA ASN A 143 -17.55 -10.57 -2.92
C ASN A 143 -17.20 -10.51 -4.41
N LEU A 144 -18.21 -10.20 -5.22
CA LEU A 144 -18.05 -10.00 -6.65
C LEU A 144 -18.62 -8.64 -7.05
N VAL A 145 -17.80 -7.79 -7.65
CA VAL A 145 -18.21 -6.43 -8.05
C VAL A 145 -17.87 -6.15 -9.51
N TYR A 146 -18.79 -5.53 -10.20
CA TYR A 146 -18.61 -5.05 -11.57
C TYR A 146 -18.59 -3.52 -11.62
N VAL A 147 -17.60 -2.96 -12.26
CA VAL A 147 -17.38 -1.51 -12.42
C VAL A 147 -17.01 -1.17 -13.87
N GLY A 148 -17.89 -1.50 -14.77
CA GLY A 148 -17.69 -1.31 -16.20
C GLY A 148 -18.93 -0.76 -16.92
N ASN A 149 -19.01 -0.96 -18.22
CA ASN A 149 -20.08 -0.45 -19.05
C ASN A 149 -21.48 -0.99 -18.66
N ALA A 150 -22.51 -0.18 -18.89
CA ALA A 150 -23.89 -0.54 -18.55
C ALA A 150 -24.48 -1.72 -19.37
N PRO A 151 -24.17 -1.93 -20.67
CA PRO A 151 -24.62 -3.10 -21.40
C PRO A 151 -24.13 -4.42 -20.79
N ASP A 152 -22.85 -4.54 -20.47
CA ASP A 152 -22.30 -5.76 -19.85
C ASP A 152 -22.77 -5.93 -18.41
N ALA A 153 -22.97 -4.84 -17.65
CA ALA A 153 -23.57 -4.89 -16.33
C ALA A 153 -24.90 -5.65 -16.34
N LYS A 154 -25.79 -5.35 -17.30
CA LYS A 154 -27.07 -6.01 -17.46
C LYS A 154 -26.92 -7.49 -17.81
N THR A 155 -25.99 -7.81 -18.72
CA THR A 155 -25.75 -9.20 -19.15
C THR A 155 -25.15 -10.02 -18.02
N LEU A 156 -24.12 -9.49 -17.34
CA LEU A 156 -23.46 -10.17 -16.23
C LEU A 156 -24.40 -10.38 -15.03
N SER A 157 -25.23 -9.38 -14.69
CA SER A 157 -26.23 -9.53 -13.61
C SER A 157 -27.27 -10.61 -13.88
N SER A 158 -27.50 -10.98 -15.15
CA SER A 158 -28.42 -12.08 -15.49
C SER A 158 -27.76 -13.48 -15.41
N ARG A 159 -26.41 -13.54 -15.39
CA ARG A 159 -25.63 -14.78 -15.41
C ARG A 159 -24.93 -15.08 -14.07
N LEU A 160 -24.51 -14.02 -13.36
CA LEU A 160 -23.71 -14.14 -12.14
C LEU A 160 -24.55 -13.81 -10.90
N ASP A 161 -24.62 -14.77 -10.01
CA ASP A 161 -25.30 -14.57 -8.74
C ASP A 161 -24.51 -13.62 -7.83
N LYS A 162 -25.23 -12.78 -7.07
CA LYS A 162 -24.66 -11.87 -6.07
C LYS A 162 -23.69 -10.82 -6.63
N LEU A 163 -23.75 -10.52 -7.95
CA LEU A 163 -22.95 -9.47 -8.55
C LEU A 163 -23.41 -8.10 -8.03
N VAL A 164 -22.51 -7.36 -7.38
CA VAL A 164 -22.69 -5.94 -7.07
C VAL A 164 -22.30 -5.12 -8.29
N VAL A 165 -23.20 -4.29 -8.79
CA VAL A 165 -22.91 -3.40 -9.94
C VAL A 165 -22.77 -1.99 -9.41
N LEU A 166 -21.61 -1.37 -9.69
CA LEU A 166 -21.32 0.03 -9.38
C LEU A 166 -21.18 0.84 -10.69
N PRO A 167 -21.25 2.17 -10.63
CA PRO A 167 -20.91 3.02 -11.76
C PRO A 167 -19.50 2.72 -12.30
N ASN A 168 -19.35 2.89 -13.62
CA ASN A 168 -18.09 2.64 -14.30
C ASN A 168 -16.97 3.53 -13.74
N VAL A 169 -15.78 2.97 -13.58
CA VAL A 169 -14.58 3.72 -13.16
C VAL A 169 -14.03 4.66 -14.23
N VAL A 170 -14.52 4.51 -15.48
CA VAL A 170 -14.17 5.39 -16.60
C VAL A 170 -15.47 5.84 -17.28
N ASP A 171 -15.70 7.12 -17.36
CA ASP A 171 -16.85 7.69 -18.06
C ASP A 171 -16.70 7.66 -19.59
N ASP A 172 -17.74 8.05 -20.32
CA ASP A 172 -17.72 8.06 -21.78
C ASP A 172 -16.79 9.14 -22.40
N ARG A 173 -16.28 10.04 -21.57
CA ARG A 173 -15.27 11.06 -21.94
C ARG A 173 -13.85 10.64 -21.51
N LEU A 174 -13.71 9.40 -21.03
CA LEU A 174 -12.46 8.84 -20.50
C LEU A 174 -11.96 9.53 -19.23
N HIS A 175 -12.84 10.20 -18.48
CA HIS A 175 -12.50 10.68 -17.14
C HIS A 175 -12.62 9.53 -16.14
N ILE A 176 -11.77 9.57 -15.11
CA ILE A 176 -11.80 8.57 -14.05
C ILE A 176 -12.84 8.97 -13.01
N VAL A 177 -13.68 8.01 -12.62
CA VAL A 177 -14.68 8.12 -11.57
C VAL A 177 -14.28 7.17 -10.45
N GLU A 178 -13.52 7.68 -9.49
CA GLU A 178 -12.93 6.87 -8.41
C GLU A 178 -13.91 6.58 -7.27
N GLU A 179 -14.78 7.52 -6.96
CA GLU A 179 -15.56 7.62 -5.73
C GLU A 179 -16.33 6.33 -5.41
N HIS A 180 -17.13 5.81 -6.33
CA HIS A 180 -18.03 4.69 -6.06
C HIS A 180 -17.28 3.39 -5.73
N LEU A 181 -16.23 3.06 -6.49
CA LEU A 181 -15.44 1.87 -6.22
C LEU A 181 -14.61 2.04 -4.95
N LYS A 182 -14.04 3.22 -4.76
CA LYS A 182 -13.26 3.55 -3.56
C LYS A 182 -14.10 3.43 -2.29
N ASP A 183 -15.30 4.02 -2.27
CA ASP A 183 -16.20 3.95 -1.12
C ASP A 183 -16.64 2.52 -0.84
N TYR A 184 -17.01 1.77 -1.88
CA TYR A 184 -17.38 0.36 -1.73
C TYR A 184 -16.24 -0.47 -1.11
N LEU A 185 -15.03 -0.35 -1.63
CA LEU A 185 -13.87 -1.09 -1.13
C LEU A 185 -13.47 -0.65 0.28
N THR A 186 -13.57 0.64 0.58
CA THR A 186 -13.29 1.17 1.91
C THR A 186 -14.29 0.63 2.93
N ASN A 187 -15.58 0.57 2.59
CA ASN A 187 -16.61 0.00 3.45
C ASN A 187 -16.39 -1.51 3.67
N LEU A 188 -16.11 -2.27 2.60
CA LEU A 188 -15.78 -3.71 2.74
C LEU A 188 -14.54 -3.95 3.61
N TYR A 189 -13.51 -3.12 3.44
CA TYR A 189 -12.31 -3.21 4.27
C TYR A 189 -12.64 -2.92 5.73
N GLN A 190 -13.52 -1.98 5.98
CA GLN A 190 -13.96 -1.63 7.31
C GLN A 190 -14.79 -2.76 7.96
N GLU A 191 -15.74 -3.33 7.23
CA GLU A 191 -16.50 -4.50 7.67
C GLU A 191 -15.58 -5.70 7.98
N ASP A 192 -14.55 -5.92 7.15
CA ASP A 192 -13.54 -6.96 7.41
C ASP A 192 -12.73 -6.68 8.67
N ILE A 193 -12.29 -5.44 8.87
CA ILE A 193 -11.61 -5.02 10.10
C ILE A 193 -12.51 -5.23 11.31
N GLU A 194 -13.74 -4.75 11.25
CA GLU A 194 -14.72 -4.88 12.32
C GLU A 194 -15.12 -6.33 12.60
N GLY A 195 -15.05 -7.19 11.58
CA GLY A 195 -15.28 -8.63 11.70
C GLY A 195 -14.16 -9.40 12.39
N LYS A 196 -12.92 -8.88 12.38
CA LYS A 196 -11.76 -9.55 12.97
C LYS A 196 -11.72 -9.35 14.49
N GLU A 197 -11.76 -10.44 15.22
CA GLU A 197 -11.88 -10.45 16.69
C GLU A 197 -10.77 -9.63 17.37
N ASP A 198 -9.54 -9.69 16.87
CA ASP A 198 -8.41 -8.92 17.38
C ASP A 198 -8.58 -7.40 17.22
N ILE A 199 -9.21 -6.94 16.15
CA ILE A 199 -9.46 -5.52 15.90
C ILE A 199 -10.72 -5.06 16.61
N LYS A 200 -11.75 -5.94 16.67
CA LYS A 200 -12.99 -5.66 17.40
C LYS A 200 -12.73 -5.26 18.84
N HIS A 201 -11.80 -5.93 19.49
CA HIS A 201 -11.39 -5.59 20.85
C HIS A 201 -10.74 -4.21 20.98
N LEU A 202 -10.17 -3.65 19.92
CA LEU A 202 -9.59 -2.29 19.97
C LEU A 202 -10.67 -1.20 20.17
N TYR A 203 -11.91 -1.46 19.75
CA TYR A 203 -13.04 -0.56 20.05
C TYR A 203 -13.40 -0.49 21.53
N GLU A 204 -12.81 -1.33 22.38
CA GLU A 204 -12.90 -1.17 23.84
C GLU A 204 -12.09 0.04 24.35
N ILE A 205 -11.11 0.50 23.59
CA ILE A 205 -10.24 1.62 23.97
C ILE A 205 -10.37 2.85 23.07
N THR A 206 -11.05 2.78 21.93
CA THR A 206 -11.31 3.93 21.06
C THR A 206 -12.78 4.01 20.67
N ALA A 207 -13.34 5.22 20.66
CA ALA A 207 -14.65 5.52 20.08
C ALA A 207 -14.55 5.91 18.59
N ASN A 208 -13.33 6.08 18.05
CA ASN A 208 -13.08 6.50 16.69
C ASN A 208 -12.95 5.32 15.73
N GLN A 209 -13.25 5.55 14.48
CA GLN A 209 -13.04 4.58 13.40
C GLN A 209 -11.56 4.21 13.26
N ILE A 210 -11.27 2.93 13.03
CA ILE A 210 -9.92 2.42 12.82
C ILE A 210 -9.63 2.40 11.32
N PHE A 211 -8.61 3.17 10.89
CA PHE A 211 -8.25 3.31 9.49
C PHE A 211 -7.03 2.45 9.10
N PRO A 212 -6.90 2.10 7.80
CA PRO A 212 -5.65 1.52 7.29
C PRO A 212 -4.49 2.49 7.46
N THR A 213 -3.34 2.03 7.96
CA THR A 213 -2.13 2.87 8.06
C THR A 213 -1.75 3.52 6.73
N PRO A 214 -1.78 2.81 5.57
CA PRO A 214 -1.46 3.45 4.29
C PRO A 214 -2.43 4.55 3.87
N TYR A 215 -3.71 4.43 4.24
CA TYR A 215 -4.68 5.50 4.02
C TYR A 215 -4.30 6.74 4.83
N VAL A 216 -3.97 6.55 6.11
CA VAL A 216 -3.52 7.65 6.99
C VAL A 216 -2.23 8.30 6.48
N VAL A 217 -1.26 7.50 6.05
CA VAL A 217 -0.03 8.02 5.40
C VAL A 217 -0.37 8.83 4.15
N GLY A 218 -1.32 8.36 3.34
CA GLY A 218 -1.79 9.08 2.15
C GLY A 218 -2.33 10.48 2.44
N GLN A 219 -2.98 10.69 3.59
CA GLN A 219 -3.49 12.01 4.00
C GLN A 219 -2.38 13.03 4.29
N SER A 220 -1.14 12.60 4.55
CA SER A 220 0.00 13.52 4.75
C SER A 220 0.57 14.07 3.43
N LEU A 221 0.32 13.43 2.29
CA LEU A 221 1.00 13.77 1.03
C LEU A 221 0.78 15.22 0.58
N PRO A 222 -0.43 15.81 0.68
CA PRO A 222 -0.66 17.21 0.27
C PRO A 222 0.17 18.22 1.06
N ILE A 223 0.58 17.90 2.28
CA ILE A 223 1.32 18.82 3.17
C ILE A 223 2.82 18.52 3.25
N MET A 224 3.33 17.54 2.48
CA MET A 224 4.74 17.15 2.50
C MET A 224 5.70 18.32 2.17
N HIS A 225 5.33 19.21 1.26
CA HIS A 225 6.12 20.40 0.92
C HIS A 225 6.40 21.29 2.13
N SER A 226 5.38 21.57 2.93
CA SER A 226 5.49 22.45 4.09
C SER A 226 6.13 21.76 5.29
N ALA A 227 5.83 20.48 5.49
CA ALA A 227 6.27 19.75 6.68
C ALA A 227 7.72 19.23 6.57
N PHE A 228 8.15 18.83 5.38
CA PHE A 228 9.45 18.17 5.16
C PHE A 228 10.32 18.82 4.08
N SER A 229 9.93 19.98 3.55
CA SER A 229 10.65 20.66 2.46
C SER A 229 10.83 19.78 1.22
N VAL A 230 9.87 18.91 0.95
CA VAL A 230 9.85 18.01 -0.21
C VAL A 230 9.53 18.81 -1.47
N THR A 231 10.17 18.49 -2.58
CA THR A 231 9.96 19.13 -3.89
C THR A 231 9.36 18.14 -4.87
N ASP A 232 8.27 18.54 -5.55
CA ASP A 232 7.65 17.76 -6.62
C ASP A 232 8.53 17.67 -7.88
N PRO A 233 8.40 16.58 -8.64
CA PRO A 233 7.70 15.35 -8.27
C PRO A 233 8.47 14.52 -7.25
N PHE A 234 7.77 13.87 -6.35
CA PHE A 234 8.38 13.05 -5.31
C PHE A 234 7.77 11.64 -5.19
N ILE A 235 8.50 10.75 -4.54
CA ILE A 235 7.99 9.47 -4.06
C ILE A 235 8.22 9.35 -2.55
N LEU A 236 7.32 8.63 -1.88
CA LEU A 236 7.43 8.26 -0.47
C LEU A 236 7.42 6.75 -0.35
N LEU A 237 8.47 6.19 0.25
CA LEU A 237 8.61 4.76 0.53
C LEU A 237 8.35 4.51 2.02
N ASP A 238 7.27 3.82 2.33
CA ASP A 238 6.99 3.28 3.67
C ASP A 238 7.42 1.81 3.70
N ILE A 239 8.60 1.55 4.26
CA ILE A 239 9.19 0.20 4.32
C ILE A 239 8.85 -0.42 5.67
N GLY A 240 7.88 -1.33 5.63
CA GLY A 240 7.39 -2.06 6.78
C GLY A 240 7.98 -3.46 6.95
N GLY A 241 7.49 -4.17 7.97
CA GLY A 241 7.92 -5.54 8.23
C GLY A 241 7.33 -6.58 7.26
N ALA A 242 6.15 -6.32 6.70
CA ALA A 242 5.45 -7.23 5.78
C ALA A 242 5.45 -6.71 4.34
N THR A 243 5.22 -5.42 4.16
CA THR A 243 5.07 -4.75 2.85
C THR A 243 5.98 -3.55 2.74
N THR A 244 6.19 -3.10 1.52
CA THR A 244 6.68 -1.75 1.21
C THR A 244 5.62 -1.04 0.39
N ASP A 245 5.20 0.12 0.86
CA ASP A 245 4.25 0.99 0.19
C ASP A 245 4.99 2.15 -0.46
N VAL A 246 4.66 2.45 -1.71
CA VAL A 246 5.22 3.57 -2.45
C VAL A 246 4.10 4.51 -2.85
N HIS A 247 4.07 5.69 -2.25
CA HIS A 247 3.23 6.78 -2.73
C HIS A 247 4.03 7.64 -3.69
N TYR A 248 3.40 8.12 -4.75
CA TYR A 248 4.08 8.91 -5.78
C TYR A 248 3.23 10.04 -6.32
N SER A 249 3.88 11.13 -6.73
CA SER A 249 3.24 12.24 -7.43
C SER A 249 2.75 11.77 -8.80
N LYS A 250 1.53 12.07 -9.17
CA LYS A 250 0.96 11.68 -10.48
C LYS A 250 1.70 12.25 -11.68
N ASP A 251 2.42 13.33 -11.52
CA ASP A 251 3.31 13.90 -12.55
C ASP A 251 4.42 12.94 -12.99
N LEU A 252 4.73 11.95 -12.16
CA LEU A 252 5.70 10.91 -12.49
C LEU A 252 5.16 9.86 -13.45
N VAL A 253 3.86 9.83 -13.69
CA VAL A 253 3.22 8.87 -14.58
C VAL A 253 3.09 9.44 -15.98
N ASN A 254 3.38 8.62 -16.99
CA ASN A 254 3.13 8.96 -18.38
C ASN A 254 1.65 8.71 -18.70
N ASP A 255 0.79 9.60 -18.20
CA ASP A 255 -0.64 9.47 -18.36
C ASP A 255 -1.25 10.78 -18.84
N ASN A 256 -2.06 10.69 -19.90
CA ASN A 256 -2.85 11.81 -20.40
C ASN A 256 -4.18 11.97 -19.66
N ILE A 257 -4.43 11.18 -18.63
CA ILE A 257 -5.69 11.18 -17.91
C ILE A 257 -5.52 12.03 -16.65
N VAL A 258 -6.28 13.08 -16.61
CA VAL A 258 -6.39 13.96 -15.45
C VAL A 258 -7.22 13.26 -14.39
N THR A 259 -6.62 13.03 -13.22
CA THR A 259 -7.33 12.58 -12.02
C THR A 259 -7.38 13.71 -11.01
N GLU A 260 -8.41 13.73 -10.17
CA GLU A 260 -8.58 14.78 -9.14
C GLU A 260 -7.53 14.71 -8.03
N GLN A 261 -6.96 13.53 -7.79
CA GLN A 261 -5.93 13.35 -6.76
C GLN A 261 -4.53 13.57 -7.33
N GLY A 262 -3.71 14.35 -6.62
CA GLY A 262 -2.33 14.66 -7.00
C GLY A 262 -1.32 13.51 -6.78
N HIS A 263 -1.70 12.45 -6.05
CA HIS A 263 -0.84 11.33 -5.66
C HIS A 263 -1.54 9.99 -5.84
N ASP A 264 -0.74 8.94 -5.98
CA ASP A 264 -1.21 7.56 -6.09
C ASP A 264 -0.26 6.60 -5.34
N ARG A 265 -0.59 5.30 -5.26
CA ARG A 265 0.13 4.33 -4.43
C ARG A 265 0.35 3.00 -5.14
N ILE A 266 1.51 2.37 -4.89
CA ILE A 266 1.82 0.99 -5.25
C ILE A 266 2.23 0.22 -3.99
N VAL A 267 1.84 -1.04 -3.87
CA VAL A 267 2.21 -1.91 -2.74
C VAL A 267 3.07 -3.07 -3.21
N PHE A 268 4.23 -3.24 -2.59
CA PHE A 268 5.11 -4.40 -2.78
C PHE A 268 5.02 -5.35 -1.58
N LYS A 269 4.13 -6.33 -1.64
CA LYS A 269 3.81 -7.24 -0.54
C LYS A 269 4.95 -8.13 -0.08
N LYS A 270 5.88 -8.45 -0.98
CA LYS A 270 6.96 -9.42 -0.73
C LYS A 270 8.31 -8.74 -0.42
N LEU A 271 8.30 -7.42 -0.22
CA LEU A 271 9.51 -6.64 0.04
C LEU A 271 9.54 -6.02 1.43
N GLY A 272 8.80 -6.58 2.39
CA GLY A 272 8.94 -6.24 3.81
C GLY A 272 10.13 -6.93 4.45
N VAL A 273 10.72 -6.32 5.47
CA VAL A 273 12.02 -6.72 6.03
C VAL A 273 11.94 -7.71 7.20
N TYR A 274 10.73 -8.01 7.72
CA TYR A 274 10.53 -8.92 8.85
C TYR A 274 9.64 -10.11 8.49
N LYS A 275 8.32 -9.94 8.36
CA LYS A 275 7.40 -11.02 7.99
C LYS A 275 7.65 -11.56 6.59
N SER A 276 8.02 -10.70 5.66
CA SER A 276 8.32 -11.05 4.27
C SER A 276 9.82 -11.26 4.00
N ARG A 277 10.63 -11.42 5.06
CA ARG A 277 12.09 -11.57 4.96
C ARG A 277 12.51 -12.62 3.93
N GLN A 278 11.91 -13.81 3.95
CA GLN A 278 12.26 -14.90 3.02
C GLN A 278 11.94 -14.52 1.57
N SER A 279 10.82 -13.84 1.34
CA SER A 279 10.45 -13.39 0.01
C SER A 279 11.36 -12.26 -0.49
N LEU A 280 11.80 -11.38 0.41
CA LEU A 280 12.80 -10.35 0.11
C LEU A 280 14.13 -10.98 -0.31
N ILE A 281 14.62 -11.95 0.46
CA ILE A 281 15.86 -12.69 0.18
C ILE A 281 15.74 -13.42 -1.18
N PHE A 282 14.66 -14.16 -1.39
CA PHE A 282 14.40 -14.82 -2.67
C PHE A 282 14.40 -13.85 -3.85
N THR A 283 13.81 -12.66 -3.67
CA THR A 283 13.82 -11.62 -4.71
C THR A 283 15.23 -11.09 -4.96
N ALA A 284 16.04 -10.93 -3.91
CA ALA A 284 17.43 -10.50 -4.02
C ALA A 284 18.30 -11.54 -4.74
N GLU A 285 18.17 -12.82 -4.37
CA GLU A 285 18.92 -13.93 -5.00
C GLU A 285 18.61 -14.10 -6.49
N ASN A 286 17.40 -13.70 -6.92
CA ASN A 286 16.98 -13.72 -8.33
C ASN A 286 17.18 -12.38 -9.06
N ASN A 287 17.97 -11.47 -8.50
CA ASN A 287 18.27 -10.18 -9.09
C ASN A 287 19.80 -9.98 -9.20
N GLU A 288 20.32 -9.98 -10.42
CA GLU A 288 21.76 -9.88 -10.68
C GLU A 288 22.41 -8.63 -10.07
N PHE A 289 21.70 -7.51 -10.08
CA PHE A 289 22.20 -6.24 -9.53
C PHE A 289 22.17 -6.21 -7.99
N ALA A 290 21.37 -7.06 -7.34
CA ALA A 290 21.42 -7.19 -5.89
C ALA A 290 22.73 -7.78 -5.41
N TYR A 291 23.33 -8.72 -6.18
CA TYR A 291 24.68 -9.22 -5.92
C TYR A 291 25.72 -8.11 -6.03
N GLU A 292 25.64 -7.29 -7.07
CA GLU A 292 26.55 -6.14 -7.22
C GLU A 292 26.41 -5.13 -6.07
N LEU A 293 25.16 -4.93 -5.57
CA LEU A 293 24.93 -4.10 -4.40
C LEU A 293 25.61 -4.68 -3.15
N LEU A 294 25.50 -5.99 -2.90
CA LEU A 294 26.21 -6.63 -1.78
C LEU A 294 27.73 -6.43 -1.87
N MET A 295 28.30 -6.56 -3.07
CA MET A 295 29.71 -6.27 -3.32
C MET A 295 30.06 -4.81 -3.00
N HIS A 296 29.21 -3.86 -3.41
CA HIS A 296 29.34 -2.44 -3.09
C HIS A 296 29.32 -2.20 -1.59
N LEU A 297 28.39 -2.84 -0.88
CA LEU A 297 28.28 -2.79 0.58
C LEU A 297 29.36 -3.58 1.34
N LYS A 298 30.25 -4.28 0.62
CA LYS A 298 31.32 -5.14 1.16
C LYS A 298 30.79 -6.22 2.10
N VAL A 299 29.69 -6.85 1.72
CA VAL A 299 29.07 -7.99 2.42
C VAL A 299 28.91 -9.18 1.49
N THR A 300 28.72 -10.36 2.05
CA THR A 300 28.48 -11.61 1.31
C THR A 300 27.04 -12.06 1.48
N GLU A 301 26.55 -12.93 0.61
CA GLU A 301 25.19 -13.52 0.69
C GLU A 301 24.93 -14.27 2.00
N ASN A 302 25.96 -14.74 2.71
CA ASN A 302 25.81 -15.35 4.02
C ASN A 302 25.08 -14.44 5.03
N ILE A 303 25.08 -13.12 4.80
CA ILE A 303 24.34 -12.15 5.60
C ILE A 303 22.84 -12.48 5.70
N TYR A 304 22.27 -13.17 4.70
CA TYR A 304 20.87 -13.57 4.70
C TYR A 304 20.51 -14.57 5.82
N ASN A 305 21.48 -15.34 6.29
CA ASN A 305 21.29 -16.31 7.35
C ASN A 305 21.48 -15.76 8.76
N GLU A 306 21.98 -14.52 8.86
CA GLU A 306 22.21 -13.87 10.14
C GLU A 306 20.94 -13.20 10.68
N HIS A 307 20.81 -13.17 12.01
CA HIS A 307 19.80 -12.40 12.74
C HIS A 307 20.47 -11.27 13.54
N SER A 308 21.41 -10.58 12.91
CA SER A 308 22.17 -9.48 13.48
C SER A 308 21.58 -8.11 13.05
N GLU A 309 21.95 -7.05 13.76
CA GLU A 309 21.62 -5.68 13.35
C GLU A 309 22.22 -5.36 11.97
N LYS A 310 23.44 -5.85 11.71
CA LYS A 310 24.09 -5.71 10.40
C LYS A 310 23.25 -6.37 9.29
N ALA A 311 22.76 -7.58 9.52
CA ALA A 311 21.89 -8.25 8.56
C ALA A 311 20.59 -7.49 8.33
N THR A 312 19.99 -6.97 9.39
CA THR A 312 18.78 -6.14 9.31
C THR A 312 19.04 -4.88 8.48
N LYS A 313 20.16 -4.20 8.72
CA LYS A 313 20.58 -3.02 7.94
C LYS A 313 20.70 -3.36 6.45
N VAL A 314 21.42 -4.43 6.10
CA VAL A 314 21.60 -4.86 4.71
C VAL A 314 20.28 -5.25 4.05
N LEU A 315 19.40 -5.92 4.76
CA LEU A 315 18.07 -6.27 4.22
C LEU A 315 17.20 -5.04 3.95
N MET A 316 17.29 -4.01 4.77
CA MET A 316 16.61 -2.74 4.51
C MET A 316 17.19 -2.02 3.28
N GLN A 317 18.50 -2.02 3.13
CA GLN A 317 19.18 -1.49 1.95
C GLN A 317 18.77 -2.24 0.68
N LEU A 318 18.70 -3.58 0.74
CA LEU A 318 18.18 -4.41 -0.35
C LEU A 318 16.70 -4.12 -0.64
N ALA A 319 15.87 -3.92 0.37
CA ALA A 319 14.46 -3.58 0.17
C ALA A 319 14.30 -2.27 -0.62
N ILE A 320 15.05 -1.21 -0.26
CA ILE A 320 15.07 0.04 -1.03
C ILE A 320 15.45 -0.23 -2.49
N PHE A 321 16.57 -0.89 -2.69
CA PHE A 321 17.10 -1.14 -4.02
C PHE A 321 16.13 -1.95 -4.89
N LEU A 322 15.60 -3.04 -4.36
CA LEU A 322 14.67 -3.92 -5.08
C LEU A 322 13.34 -3.23 -5.40
N VAL A 323 12.83 -2.38 -4.50
CA VAL A 323 11.64 -1.57 -4.77
C VAL A 323 11.91 -0.62 -5.94
N LEU A 324 13.01 0.10 -5.92
CA LEU A 324 13.40 1.01 -7.01
C LEU A 324 13.60 0.25 -8.33
N CYS A 325 14.23 -0.94 -8.31
CA CYS A 325 14.35 -1.81 -9.49
C CYS A 325 12.98 -2.24 -10.03
N LYS A 326 12.08 -2.66 -9.14
CA LYS A 326 10.72 -3.03 -9.56
C LYS A 326 9.95 -1.85 -10.12
N MET A 327 10.11 -0.67 -9.57
CA MET A 327 9.49 0.55 -10.12
C MET A 327 10.04 0.90 -11.51
N SER A 328 11.34 0.71 -11.76
CA SER A 328 11.95 0.99 -13.07
C SER A 328 11.57 -0.01 -14.16
N SER A 329 11.28 -1.26 -13.76
CA SER A 329 10.89 -2.36 -14.65
C SER A 329 9.42 -2.71 -14.59
N TYR A 330 8.62 -1.90 -13.89
CA TYR A 330 7.23 -2.17 -13.59
C TYR A 330 6.37 -2.14 -14.85
N ARG A 331 6.22 -3.30 -15.49
CA ARG A 331 5.55 -3.47 -16.78
C ARG A 331 4.31 -4.35 -16.82
N PRO A 332 3.81 -5.02 -15.81
CA PRO A 332 2.46 -5.59 -15.98
C PRO A 332 1.40 -4.53 -15.82
N SER A 333 1.72 -3.43 -15.31
CA SER A 333 0.76 -2.42 -15.07
C SER A 333 1.29 -1.19 -15.69
N TYR A 334 0.88 -0.77 -16.64
CA TYR A 334 0.14 0.41 -16.80
C TYR A 334 0.81 1.69 -16.29
N ILE A 335 1.78 1.64 -15.37
CA ILE A 335 2.44 2.79 -14.74
C ILE A 335 3.93 2.67 -14.97
N THR A 336 4.44 3.40 -15.95
CA THR A 336 5.89 3.64 -16.06
C THR A 336 6.18 4.94 -15.34
N LEU A 337 6.80 4.84 -14.17
CA LEU A 337 7.21 6.02 -13.44
C LEU A 337 8.46 6.65 -14.08
N LYS A 338 8.43 7.96 -14.26
CA LYS A 338 9.56 8.76 -14.76
C LYS A 338 10.58 8.96 -13.64
N LEU A 339 11.31 7.91 -13.27
CA LEU A 339 12.22 7.94 -12.12
C LEU A 339 13.33 9.00 -12.25
N LEU A 340 13.75 9.34 -13.47
CA LEU A 340 14.73 10.41 -13.72
C LEU A 340 14.18 11.81 -13.45
N SER A 341 12.87 11.96 -13.31
CA SER A 341 12.22 13.24 -13.02
C SER A 341 11.95 13.45 -11.53
N ILE A 342 12.26 12.47 -10.67
CA ILE A 342 12.05 12.57 -9.22
C ILE A 342 12.98 13.62 -8.63
N ASN A 343 12.41 14.61 -7.93
CA ASN A 343 13.17 15.63 -7.22
C ASN A 343 13.44 15.25 -5.76
N SER A 344 12.51 14.53 -5.11
CA SER A 344 12.68 14.09 -3.73
C SER A 344 12.24 12.64 -3.53
N ILE A 345 12.98 11.90 -2.69
CA ILE A 345 12.58 10.59 -2.20
C ILE A 345 12.48 10.65 -0.68
N VAL A 346 11.29 10.35 -0.17
CA VAL A 346 10.99 10.34 1.26
C VAL A 346 10.96 8.90 1.76
N PHE A 347 11.57 8.65 2.91
CA PHE A 347 11.62 7.34 3.54
C PHE A 347 10.99 7.39 4.92
N THR A 348 10.07 6.46 5.19
CA THR A 348 9.41 6.28 6.48
C THR A 348 9.25 4.79 6.81
N GLY A 349 8.61 4.47 7.93
CA GLY A 349 8.44 3.11 8.39
C GLY A 349 9.62 2.58 9.19
N GLY A 350 9.77 1.26 9.25
CA GLY A 350 10.81 0.60 10.07
C GLY A 350 12.25 0.99 9.71
N ILE A 351 12.47 1.36 8.46
CA ILE A 351 13.76 1.79 7.92
C ILE A 351 14.32 3.02 8.65
N SER A 352 13.47 3.95 9.04
CA SER A 352 13.88 5.23 9.62
C SER A 352 14.58 5.12 10.99
N LYS A 353 14.56 3.93 11.60
CA LYS A 353 15.26 3.65 12.88
C LYS A 353 16.56 2.88 12.71
N VAL A 354 16.84 2.35 11.54
CA VAL A 354 17.99 1.47 11.28
C VAL A 354 18.99 2.10 10.34
N LEU A 355 18.50 2.84 9.32
CA LEU A 355 19.36 3.53 8.35
C LEU A 355 19.45 5.03 8.68
N ASN A 356 20.59 5.61 8.37
CA ASN A 356 20.76 7.06 8.31
C ASN A 356 20.63 7.56 6.86
N VAL A 357 20.66 8.87 6.67
CA VAL A 357 20.49 9.49 5.35
C VAL A 357 21.62 9.06 4.40
N GLU A 358 22.86 9.00 4.87
CA GLU A 358 24.01 8.61 4.06
C GLU A 358 23.92 7.18 3.54
N ASP A 359 23.46 6.24 4.37
CA ASP A 359 23.21 4.85 3.96
C ASP A 359 22.19 4.78 2.82
N ILE A 360 21.14 5.60 2.89
CA ILE A 360 20.06 5.62 1.90
C ILE A 360 20.54 6.29 0.61
N GLU A 361 21.22 7.43 0.72
CA GLU A 361 21.78 8.15 -0.43
C GLU A 361 22.76 7.28 -1.24
N ASP A 362 23.57 6.46 -0.56
CA ASP A 362 24.50 5.53 -1.22
C ASP A 362 23.73 4.49 -2.05
N ILE A 363 22.64 3.92 -1.53
CA ILE A 363 21.82 2.97 -2.26
C ILE A 363 21.07 3.62 -3.42
N VAL A 364 20.50 4.79 -3.21
CA VAL A 364 19.81 5.56 -4.25
C VAL A 364 20.79 5.91 -5.37
N ALA A 365 21.99 6.41 -5.03
CA ALA A 365 23.02 6.73 -6.02
C ALA A 365 23.51 5.48 -6.77
N PHE A 366 23.64 4.34 -6.07
CA PHE A 366 24.00 3.07 -6.71
C PHE A 366 22.90 2.66 -7.72
N PHE A 367 21.62 2.73 -7.33
CA PHE A 367 20.48 2.43 -8.20
C PHE A 367 20.48 3.31 -9.46
N TYR A 368 20.57 4.64 -9.29
CA TYR A 368 20.56 5.56 -10.43
C TYR A 368 21.70 5.30 -11.41
N ARG A 369 22.91 5.08 -10.92
CA ARG A 369 24.08 4.77 -11.78
C ARG A 369 23.97 3.41 -12.47
N LYS A 370 23.58 2.36 -11.72
CA LYS A 370 23.61 0.99 -12.25
C LYS A 370 22.39 0.63 -13.09
N ILE A 371 21.21 1.08 -12.70
CA ILE A 371 19.96 0.69 -13.36
C ILE A 371 19.50 1.72 -14.37
N LEU A 372 19.61 3.01 -14.04
CA LEU A 372 19.14 4.09 -14.89
C LEU A 372 20.27 4.74 -15.72
N ASN A 373 21.51 4.32 -15.53
CA ASN A 373 22.70 4.89 -16.17
C ASN A 373 22.73 6.43 -16.08
N SER A 374 22.49 6.95 -14.88
CA SER A 374 22.36 8.39 -14.61
C SER A 374 23.05 8.79 -13.31
N ASP A 375 23.60 9.99 -13.28
CA ASP A 375 24.14 10.63 -12.08
C ASP A 375 23.10 11.52 -11.36
N HIS A 376 21.83 11.41 -11.75
CA HIS A 376 20.73 12.13 -11.09
C HIS A 376 20.67 11.77 -9.59
N LYS A 377 20.50 12.78 -8.75
CA LYS A 377 20.47 12.64 -7.29
C LYS A 377 19.24 13.36 -6.74
N PRO A 378 18.13 12.66 -6.54
CA PRO A 378 17.00 13.24 -5.83
C PRO A 378 17.37 13.55 -4.38
N VAL A 379 16.74 14.57 -3.81
CA VAL A 379 16.92 14.89 -2.39
C VAL A 379 16.34 13.75 -1.55
N THR A 380 17.14 13.22 -0.63
CA THR A 380 16.72 12.18 0.30
C THR A 380 16.18 12.81 1.58
N VAL A 381 14.96 12.45 1.97
CA VAL A 381 14.32 12.87 3.21
C VAL A 381 14.01 11.64 4.05
N LEU A 382 14.47 11.62 5.30
CA LEU A 382 14.24 10.52 6.24
C LEU A 382 13.34 10.96 7.39
N ASP A 383 12.20 10.31 7.53
CA ASP A 383 11.24 10.51 8.63
C ASP A 383 11.69 9.79 9.90
N SER A 384 12.70 10.33 10.58
CA SER A 384 13.29 9.71 11.77
C SER A 384 12.36 9.68 12.97
N ASN A 385 11.34 10.52 13.01
CA ASN A 385 10.40 10.66 14.13
C ASN A 385 9.04 10.03 13.90
N TYR A 386 8.81 9.38 12.73
CA TYR A 386 7.49 8.91 12.32
C TYR A 386 6.43 10.02 12.24
N ASP A 387 6.86 11.22 11.84
CA ASP A 387 5.97 12.39 11.78
C ASP A 387 4.93 12.27 10.63
N ILE A 388 5.25 11.53 9.58
CA ILE A 388 4.39 11.39 8.38
C ILE A 388 3.03 10.79 8.73
N TRP A 389 2.98 9.64 9.43
CA TRP A 389 1.71 9.04 9.79
C TRP A 389 0.95 9.85 10.85
N THR A 390 1.66 10.50 11.78
CA THR A 390 1.02 11.35 12.78
C THR A 390 0.41 12.60 12.17
N LEU A 391 1.06 13.18 11.15
CA LEU A 391 0.51 14.28 10.37
C LEU A 391 -0.73 13.85 9.60
N GLY A 392 -0.68 12.71 8.89
CA GLY A 392 -1.83 12.18 8.17
C GLY A 392 -3.02 11.89 9.07
N ALA A 393 -2.78 11.36 10.29
CA ALA A 393 -3.82 11.14 11.27
C ALA A 393 -4.46 12.45 11.76
N LYS A 394 -3.69 13.52 11.92
CA LYS A 394 -4.20 14.84 12.30
C LYS A 394 -5.00 15.50 11.17
N GLU A 395 -4.52 15.44 9.94
CA GLU A 395 -5.24 15.97 8.77
C GLU A 395 -6.60 15.29 8.60
N HIS A 396 -6.62 13.96 8.68
CA HIS A 396 -7.88 13.20 8.60
C HIS A 396 -8.89 13.64 9.66
N ALA A 397 -8.46 13.86 10.90
CA ALA A 397 -9.32 14.30 11.99
C ALA A 397 -9.79 15.77 11.86
N SER A 398 -9.16 16.57 11.02
CA SER A 398 -9.55 17.97 10.76
C SER A 398 -10.63 18.08 9.69
N CYS A 399 -10.81 17.02 8.87
CA CYS A 399 -11.79 16.93 7.79
C CYS A 399 -13.12 16.30 8.21
N GLN A 400 -13.21 15.73 9.41
CA GLN A 400 -14.44 15.22 10.04
C GLN A 400 -15.07 16.28 10.95
#